data_6b41ddddc1f4987d9167440b4ff3a58a
#
_entry.id   6b41ddddc1f4987d9167440b4ff3a58a
#
_cell.length_a   1.000
_cell.length_b   1.000
_cell.length_c   1.000
_cell.angle_alpha   90.00
_cell.angle_beta   90.00
_cell.angle_gamma   90.00
#
_symmetry.space_group_name_H-M   'P 1'
#
loop_
_entity.id
_entity.type
_entity.pdbx_description
1 polymer ?
#
loop_
_entity_poly.entity_id
_entity_poly.type
_entity_poly.pdbx_seq_one_letter_code
_entity_poly.pdbx_strand_id
1 'polypeptide(L)'
;MISAGDIRNGITFEMDGKVMQVIEFQHVKPGKGAAFVRVKMRNVITGGVTETSLNPSAKFPTAFIERKKMEYSYNDGELYYFMDQETYELEPLDGSVLDDGFKFVKENDICTVMSYKGKVFGVEVPNFVDLVVTATEPGFAGNTATNVTKPATVETGAEVKVPLFINEGDKIQIDTRTGEYLGRSK
;
A
#
# COMPACT_ATOMS: atom_id res chain seq x y z
N MET A 1 19.04 -18.34 1.59
CA MET A 1 18.23 -18.95 0.52
C MET A 1 16.92 -19.49 1.10
N ILE A 2 15.87 -19.38 0.34
CA ILE A 2 14.55 -19.94 0.69
C ILE A 2 14.20 -21.06 -0.28
N SER A 3 13.63 -22.17 0.21
CA SER A 3 13.09 -23.21 -0.67
C SER A 3 11.64 -22.86 -1.07
N ALA A 4 11.24 -23.29 -2.27
CA ALA A 4 9.88 -23.04 -2.75
C ALA A 4 8.82 -23.64 -1.83
N GLY A 5 9.13 -24.74 -1.13
CA GLY A 5 8.25 -25.34 -0.13
C GLY A 5 8.00 -24.47 1.11
N ASP A 6 8.88 -23.51 1.39
CA ASP A 6 8.80 -22.64 2.56
C ASP A 6 8.24 -21.25 2.22
N ILE A 7 7.84 -21.02 0.98
CA ILE A 7 7.26 -19.77 0.53
C ILE A 7 5.97 -19.45 1.29
N ARG A 8 5.81 -18.18 1.66
CA ARG A 8 4.60 -17.61 2.27
C ARG A 8 4.27 -16.28 1.61
N ASN A 9 3.02 -15.84 1.73
CA ASN A 9 2.62 -14.53 1.21
C ASN A 9 3.46 -13.41 1.82
N GLY A 10 3.87 -12.45 0.98
CA GLY A 10 4.69 -11.31 1.38
C GLY A 10 6.20 -11.55 1.36
N ILE A 11 6.65 -12.79 1.26
CA ILE A 11 8.09 -13.09 1.16
C ILE A 11 8.64 -12.57 -0.17
N THR A 12 9.85 -12.02 -0.12
CA THR A 12 10.59 -11.56 -1.29
C THR A 12 11.82 -12.43 -1.54
N PHE A 13 12.04 -12.77 -2.80
CA PHE A 13 13.19 -13.57 -3.22
C PHE A 13 13.63 -13.18 -4.64
N GLU A 14 14.83 -13.59 -5.01
CA GLU A 14 15.35 -13.38 -6.36
C GLU A 14 15.05 -14.58 -7.25
N MET A 15 14.54 -14.33 -8.43
CA MET A 15 14.32 -15.33 -9.47
C MET A 15 14.62 -14.70 -10.84
N ASP A 16 15.51 -15.33 -11.60
CA ASP A 16 15.92 -14.87 -12.93
C ASP A 16 16.37 -13.40 -12.97
N GLY A 17 17.13 -12.98 -11.94
CA GLY A 17 17.63 -11.61 -11.81
C GLY A 17 16.58 -10.57 -11.44
N LYS A 18 15.38 -11.01 -11.06
CA LYS A 18 14.26 -10.16 -10.67
C LYS A 18 13.92 -10.36 -9.21
N VAL A 19 13.51 -9.30 -8.53
CA VAL A 19 13.00 -9.38 -7.17
C VAL A 19 11.49 -9.59 -7.21
N MET A 20 11.06 -10.72 -6.69
CA MET A 20 9.66 -11.15 -6.70
C MET A 20 9.11 -11.19 -5.29
N GLN A 21 7.89 -10.68 -5.12
CA GLN A 21 7.13 -10.79 -3.88
C GLN A 21 5.97 -11.75 -4.08
N VAL A 22 5.83 -12.69 -3.17
CA VAL A 22 4.73 -13.66 -3.20
C VAL A 22 3.41 -12.97 -2.85
N ILE A 23 2.43 -13.05 -3.75
CA ILE A 23 1.06 -12.58 -3.53
C ILE A 23 0.21 -13.73 -3.01
N GLU A 24 0.33 -14.88 -3.65
CA GLU A 24 -0.46 -16.07 -3.35
C GLU A 24 0.33 -17.32 -3.65
N PHE A 25 0.16 -18.35 -2.85
CA PHE A 25 0.81 -19.65 -3.09
C PHE A 25 -0.14 -20.79 -2.77
N GLN A 26 0.08 -21.93 -3.44
CA GLN A 26 -0.68 -23.15 -3.21
C GLN A 26 0.24 -24.37 -3.35
N HIS A 27 0.26 -25.22 -2.32
CA HIS A 27 0.92 -26.52 -2.41
C HIS A 27 -0.04 -27.51 -3.07
N VAL A 28 0.40 -28.10 -4.20
CA VAL A 28 -0.41 -29.04 -4.96
C VAL A 28 0.24 -30.42 -4.90
N LYS A 29 -0.51 -31.42 -4.45
CA LYS A 29 -0.11 -32.81 -4.45
C LYS A 29 -1.07 -33.57 -5.38
N PRO A 30 -0.72 -33.69 -6.69
CA PRO A 30 -1.58 -34.41 -7.61
C PRO A 30 -1.63 -35.89 -7.28
N GLY A 31 -2.74 -36.57 -7.62
CA GLY A 31 -2.88 -38.02 -7.43
C GLY A 31 -1.91 -38.85 -8.28
N LYS A 32 -1.44 -38.27 -9.40
CA LYS A 32 -0.38 -38.79 -10.26
C LYS A 32 0.58 -37.65 -10.57
N GLY A 33 1.88 -37.90 -10.37
CA GLY A 33 2.94 -36.93 -10.62
C GLY A 33 3.56 -36.34 -9.35
N ALA A 34 4.60 -35.53 -9.51
CA ALA A 34 5.31 -34.90 -8.43
C ALA A 34 4.55 -33.71 -7.83
N ALA A 35 4.68 -33.52 -6.52
CA ALA A 35 4.16 -32.33 -5.86
C ALA A 35 4.85 -31.06 -6.40
N PHE A 36 4.10 -29.97 -6.46
CA PHE A 36 4.62 -28.66 -6.86
C PHE A 36 3.98 -27.53 -6.06
N VAL A 37 4.60 -26.36 -6.11
CA VAL A 37 4.06 -25.15 -5.50
C VAL A 37 3.67 -24.20 -6.62
N ARG A 38 2.39 -23.84 -6.69
CA ARG A 38 1.91 -22.79 -7.60
C ARG A 38 2.07 -21.46 -6.87
N VAL A 39 2.77 -20.52 -7.49
CA VAL A 39 3.10 -19.23 -6.90
C VAL A 39 2.66 -18.13 -7.83
N LYS A 40 1.86 -17.22 -7.31
CA LYS A 40 1.54 -15.94 -7.93
C LYS A 40 2.41 -14.89 -7.28
N MET A 41 3.15 -14.15 -8.07
CA MET A 41 4.15 -13.22 -7.57
C MET A 41 4.17 -11.93 -8.38
N ARG A 42 4.61 -10.87 -7.71
CA ARG A 42 4.77 -9.56 -8.32
C ARG A 42 6.24 -9.20 -8.38
N ASN A 43 6.69 -8.71 -9.54
CA ASN A 43 7.99 -8.07 -9.65
C ASN A 43 7.91 -6.73 -8.91
N VAL A 44 8.68 -6.56 -7.84
CA VAL A 44 8.59 -5.35 -7.00
C VAL A 44 9.13 -4.11 -7.71
N ILE A 45 9.96 -4.26 -8.73
CA ILE A 45 10.54 -3.14 -9.49
C ILE A 45 9.59 -2.68 -10.61
N THR A 46 9.04 -3.62 -11.37
CA THR A 46 8.20 -3.31 -12.54
C THR A 46 6.71 -3.36 -12.26
N GLY A 47 6.29 -3.98 -11.16
CA GLY A 47 4.89 -4.18 -10.81
C GLY A 47 4.20 -5.32 -11.55
N GLY A 48 4.87 -5.97 -12.51
CA GLY A 48 4.30 -7.06 -13.29
C GLY A 48 3.99 -8.29 -12.44
N VAL A 49 2.82 -8.88 -12.65
CA VAL A 49 2.36 -10.07 -11.93
C VAL A 49 2.49 -11.28 -12.83
N THR A 50 3.09 -12.35 -12.31
CA THR A 50 3.24 -13.63 -13.00
C THR A 50 2.85 -14.78 -12.08
N GLU A 51 2.43 -15.87 -12.70
CA GLU A 51 2.12 -17.13 -12.00
C GLU A 51 2.95 -18.24 -12.59
N THR A 52 3.56 -19.06 -11.73
CA THR A 52 4.39 -20.19 -12.16
C THR A 52 4.29 -21.34 -11.17
N SER A 53 4.70 -22.51 -11.60
CA SER A 53 4.81 -23.70 -10.76
C SER A 53 6.28 -23.98 -10.46
N LEU A 54 6.59 -24.20 -9.19
CA LEU A 54 7.94 -24.42 -8.71
C LEU A 54 8.06 -25.81 -8.07
N ASN A 55 9.23 -26.43 -8.24
CA ASN A 55 9.56 -27.63 -7.49
C ASN A 55 9.72 -27.24 -6.01
N PRO A 56 9.09 -27.96 -5.05
CA PRO A 56 9.18 -27.61 -3.63
C PRO A 56 10.61 -27.56 -3.09
N SER A 57 11.53 -28.31 -3.67
CA SER A 57 12.95 -28.32 -3.27
C SER A 57 13.82 -27.27 -3.97
N ALA A 58 13.26 -26.54 -4.96
CA ALA A 58 13.98 -25.46 -5.61
C ALA A 58 14.31 -24.35 -4.61
N LYS A 59 15.52 -23.81 -4.68
CA LYS A 59 16.02 -22.78 -3.77
C LYS A 59 16.29 -21.50 -4.51
N PHE A 60 15.93 -20.39 -3.86
CA PHE A 60 16.11 -19.04 -4.39
C PHE A 60 16.80 -18.16 -3.36
N PRO A 61 17.67 -17.22 -3.78
CA PRO A 61 18.22 -16.21 -2.88
C PRO A 61 17.10 -15.36 -2.30
N THR A 62 17.13 -15.12 -0.99
CA THR A 62 16.23 -14.13 -0.39
C THR A 62 16.65 -12.74 -0.81
N ALA A 63 15.67 -11.87 -1.11
CA ALA A 63 15.93 -10.48 -1.43
C ALA A 63 15.77 -9.64 -0.16
N PHE A 64 16.79 -8.83 0.15
CA PHE A 64 16.73 -7.89 1.26
C PHE A 64 16.12 -6.58 0.79
N ILE A 65 14.94 -6.26 1.33
CA ILE A 65 14.27 -4.99 1.08
C ILE A 65 14.60 -4.05 2.23
N GLU A 66 15.21 -2.92 1.91
CA GLU A 66 15.47 -1.87 2.87
C GLU A 66 14.22 -1.02 3.06
N ARG A 67 13.81 -0.83 4.31
CA ARG A 67 12.67 0.02 4.70
C ARG A 67 13.16 1.15 5.57
N LYS A 68 12.88 2.38 5.13
CA LYS A 68 13.21 3.59 5.86
C LYS A 68 11.95 4.37 6.18
N LYS A 69 11.83 4.84 7.41
CA LYS A 69 10.79 5.81 7.76
C LYS A 69 11.22 7.19 7.31
N MET A 70 10.39 7.80 6.47
CA MET A 70 10.61 9.13 5.92
C MET A 70 9.36 9.97 6.06
N GLU A 71 9.54 11.25 6.33
CA GLU A 71 8.45 12.20 6.46
C GLU A 71 8.14 12.81 5.11
N TYR A 72 6.87 12.74 4.69
CA TYR A 72 6.44 13.44 3.49
C TYR A 72 6.53 14.95 3.71
N SER A 73 7.30 15.64 2.88
CA SER A 73 7.53 17.07 3.00
C SER A 73 6.63 17.88 2.08
N TYR A 74 6.79 17.72 0.76
CA TYR A 74 6.00 18.44 -0.24
C TYR A 74 6.14 17.80 -1.61
N ASN A 75 5.34 18.26 -2.58
CA ASN A 75 5.56 17.97 -4.00
C ASN A 75 5.67 19.30 -4.77
N ASP A 76 6.42 19.27 -5.86
CA ASP A 76 6.61 20.44 -6.74
C ASP A 76 5.79 20.36 -8.03
N GLY A 77 4.88 19.39 -8.13
CA GLY A 77 4.10 19.10 -9.32
C GLY A 77 4.69 17.99 -10.18
N GLU A 78 5.95 17.63 -9.99
CA GLU A 78 6.64 16.55 -10.71
C GLU A 78 7.13 15.46 -9.77
N LEU A 79 7.81 15.85 -8.71
CA LEU A 79 8.41 14.94 -7.74
C LEU A 79 7.83 15.14 -6.35
N TYR A 80 7.89 14.08 -5.56
CA TYR A 80 7.45 14.05 -4.18
C TYR A 80 8.68 13.96 -3.28
N TYR A 81 8.80 14.90 -2.35
CA TYR A 81 9.98 15.01 -1.48
C TYR A 81 9.70 14.41 -0.12
N PHE A 82 10.55 13.46 0.25
CA PHE A 82 10.51 12.78 1.54
C PHE A 82 11.78 13.07 2.32
N MET A 83 11.64 13.40 3.59
CA MET A 83 12.76 13.68 4.47
C MET A 83 13.13 12.45 5.29
N ASP A 84 14.40 12.04 5.19
CA ASP A 84 14.95 10.97 6.02
C ASP A 84 14.94 11.41 7.50
N GLN A 85 14.37 10.58 8.37
CA GLN A 85 14.22 10.90 9.79
C GLN A 85 15.54 10.83 10.57
N GLU A 86 16.58 10.22 10.01
CA GLU A 86 17.90 10.12 10.62
C GLU A 86 18.86 11.20 10.13
N THR A 87 18.90 11.41 8.82
CA THR A 87 19.84 12.35 8.19
C THR A 87 19.25 13.72 7.93
N TYR A 88 17.91 13.85 7.94
CA TYR A 88 17.15 15.07 7.58
C TYR A 88 17.36 15.54 6.14
N GLU A 89 17.88 14.66 5.29
CA GLU A 89 18.03 14.93 3.86
C GLU A 89 16.71 14.69 3.13
N LEU A 90 16.42 15.56 2.16
CA LEU A 90 15.26 15.42 1.28
C LEU A 90 15.62 14.53 0.10
N GLU A 91 14.78 13.52 -0.15
CA GLU A 91 14.93 12.63 -1.28
C GLU A 91 13.74 12.80 -2.23
N PRO A 92 13.98 13.14 -3.52
CA PRO A 92 12.92 13.26 -4.51
C PRO A 92 12.52 11.88 -5.02
N LEU A 93 11.21 11.60 -5.01
CA LEU A 93 10.66 10.34 -5.52
C LEU A 93 9.66 10.61 -6.65
N ASP A 94 9.70 9.75 -7.66
CA ASP A 94 8.72 9.78 -8.75
C ASP A 94 7.35 9.29 -8.24
N GLY A 95 6.28 9.84 -8.77
CA GLY A 95 4.92 9.45 -8.41
C GLY A 95 4.57 7.99 -8.71
N SER A 96 5.34 7.33 -9.59
CA SER A 96 5.13 5.91 -9.92
C SER A 96 5.43 4.95 -8.76
N VAL A 97 6.20 5.38 -7.75
CA VAL A 97 6.50 4.56 -6.56
C VAL A 97 5.43 4.69 -5.48
N LEU A 98 4.48 5.61 -5.64
CA LEU A 98 3.37 5.83 -4.71
C LEU A 98 2.19 4.92 -5.05
N ASP A 99 1.51 4.41 -4.04
CA ASP A 99 0.28 3.65 -4.23
C ASP A 99 -0.97 4.54 -4.10
N ASP A 100 -2.15 3.94 -4.29
CA ASP A 100 -3.43 4.67 -4.21
C ASP A 100 -3.72 5.26 -2.83
N GLY A 101 -3.16 4.68 -1.78
CA GLY A 101 -3.32 5.18 -0.41
C GLY A 101 -2.63 6.51 -0.17
N PHE A 102 -1.67 6.88 -1.02
CA PHE A 102 -0.95 8.15 -0.87
C PHE A 102 -1.87 9.37 -0.98
N LYS A 103 -2.99 9.28 -1.65
CA LYS A 103 -3.99 10.37 -1.73
C LYS A 103 -4.52 10.81 -0.37
N PHE A 104 -4.34 10.01 0.68
CA PHE A 104 -4.73 10.32 2.05
C PHE A 104 -3.57 10.82 2.92
N VAL A 105 -2.36 10.89 2.37
CA VAL A 105 -1.16 11.35 3.10
C VAL A 105 -1.06 12.87 2.99
N LYS A 106 -0.88 13.50 4.12
CA LYS A 106 -0.63 14.95 4.19
C LYS A 106 0.82 15.24 4.55
N GLU A 107 1.24 16.49 4.37
CA GLU A 107 2.58 16.95 4.78
C GLU A 107 2.84 16.62 6.25
N ASN A 108 4.04 16.18 6.54
CA ASN A 108 4.54 15.72 7.84
C ASN A 108 4.07 14.32 8.27
N ASP A 109 3.30 13.61 7.48
CA ASP A 109 3.00 12.21 7.75
C ASP A 109 4.22 11.33 7.49
N ILE A 110 4.40 10.33 8.34
CA ILE A 110 5.51 9.38 8.21
C ILE A 110 5.09 8.19 7.34
N CYS A 111 5.86 7.95 6.29
CA CYS A 111 5.70 6.80 5.40
C CYS A 111 6.93 5.91 5.47
N THR A 112 6.78 4.68 5.01
CA THR A 112 7.90 3.74 4.89
C THR A 112 8.32 3.63 3.42
N VAL A 113 9.52 4.09 3.12
CA VAL A 113 10.10 4.04 1.77
C VAL A 113 10.85 2.73 1.60
N MET A 114 10.48 1.97 0.60
CA MET A 114 11.06 0.66 0.30
C MET A 114 12.05 0.76 -0.84
N SER A 115 13.24 0.20 -0.65
CA SER A 115 14.27 0.16 -1.68
C SER A 115 14.94 -1.20 -1.77
N TYR A 116 15.50 -1.48 -2.94
CA TYR A 116 16.30 -2.66 -3.19
C TYR A 116 17.58 -2.22 -3.91
N LYS A 117 18.73 -2.54 -3.30
CA LYS A 117 20.06 -2.12 -3.80
C LYS A 117 20.14 -0.63 -4.15
N GLY A 118 19.59 0.20 -3.25
CA GLY A 118 19.62 1.65 -3.40
C GLY A 118 18.55 2.23 -4.31
N LYS A 119 17.72 1.40 -4.98
CA LYS A 119 16.64 1.87 -5.84
C LYS A 119 15.30 1.80 -5.11
N VAL A 120 14.65 2.95 -4.96
CA VAL A 120 13.30 3.02 -4.39
C VAL A 120 12.30 2.47 -5.39
N PHE A 121 11.42 1.58 -4.93
CA PHE A 121 10.38 0.99 -5.76
C PHE A 121 8.98 1.15 -5.19
N GLY A 122 8.84 1.57 -3.94
CA GLY A 122 7.53 1.71 -3.32
C GLY A 122 7.57 2.54 -2.05
N VAL A 123 6.40 3.06 -1.70
CA VAL A 123 6.19 3.79 -0.44
C VAL A 123 4.96 3.20 0.22
N GLU A 124 5.14 2.67 1.44
CA GLU A 124 4.03 2.21 2.29
C GLU A 124 3.51 3.39 3.11
N VAL A 125 2.22 3.66 2.98
CA VAL A 125 1.56 4.72 3.75
C VAL A 125 1.00 4.16 5.06
N PRO A 126 0.73 5.01 6.08
CA PRO A 126 0.05 4.54 7.28
C PRO A 126 -1.29 3.89 6.93
N ASN A 127 -1.63 2.78 7.59
CA ASN A 127 -2.89 2.08 7.34
C ASN A 127 -4.11 2.90 7.73
N PHE A 128 -3.97 3.75 8.73
CA PHE A 128 -5.04 4.59 9.25
C PHE A 128 -4.57 6.03 9.35
N VAL A 129 -5.39 6.94 8.88
CA VAL A 129 -5.11 8.39 8.96
C VAL A 129 -6.34 9.12 9.48
N ASP A 130 -6.09 10.24 10.15
CA ASP A 130 -7.13 11.15 10.62
C ASP A 130 -7.09 12.41 9.77
N LEU A 131 -8.18 12.68 9.06
CA LEU A 131 -8.28 13.81 8.15
C LEU A 131 -9.54 14.63 8.44
N VAL A 132 -9.41 15.94 8.25
CA VAL A 132 -10.53 16.88 8.40
C VAL A 132 -11.34 16.93 7.10
N VAL A 133 -12.66 16.86 7.22
CA VAL A 133 -13.58 17.05 6.08
C VAL A 133 -13.59 18.53 5.72
N THR A 134 -13.24 18.85 4.48
CA THR A 134 -13.19 20.23 3.97
C THR A 134 -14.43 20.61 3.17
N ALA A 135 -15.12 19.63 2.58
CA ALA A 135 -16.35 19.86 1.82
C ALA A 135 -17.23 18.61 1.86
N THR A 136 -18.51 18.82 2.11
CA THR A 136 -19.54 17.77 2.01
C THR A 136 -20.90 18.42 1.90
N GLU A 137 -21.85 17.70 1.32
CA GLU A 137 -23.23 18.15 1.24
C GLU A 137 -23.97 17.87 2.56
N PRO A 138 -25.00 18.67 2.89
CA PRO A 138 -25.86 18.37 4.03
C PRO A 138 -26.56 17.01 3.86
N GLY A 139 -26.59 16.22 4.92
CA GLY A 139 -27.36 14.98 4.94
C GLY A 139 -28.84 15.28 5.13
N PHE A 140 -29.68 14.79 4.22
CA PHE A 140 -31.13 14.96 4.35
C PHE A 140 -31.74 13.78 5.13
N ALA A 141 -32.43 14.10 6.20
CA ALA A 141 -33.17 13.16 7.05
C ALA A 141 -34.51 12.77 6.40
N GLY A 142 -34.46 12.14 5.25
CA GLY A 142 -35.69 11.70 4.56
C GLY A 142 -35.56 10.31 3.96
N ASN A 143 -34.38 9.78 3.95
CA ASN A 143 -34.11 8.45 3.45
C ASN A 143 -34.21 7.40 4.57
N THR A 144 -35.14 6.50 4.42
CA THR A 144 -35.35 5.38 5.34
C THR A 144 -34.41 4.22 5.10
N ALA A 145 -33.55 4.29 4.08
CA ALA A 145 -32.55 3.26 3.80
C ALA A 145 -31.45 3.24 4.84
N THR A 146 -31.19 2.09 5.40
CA THR A 146 -30.02 1.83 6.24
C THR A 146 -28.75 1.87 5.39
N ASN A 147 -27.65 2.40 5.94
CA ASN A 147 -26.32 2.50 5.28
C ASN A 147 -26.25 3.53 4.13
N VAL A 148 -27.03 4.58 4.18
CA VAL A 148 -26.90 5.68 3.23
C VAL A 148 -25.64 6.47 3.52
N THR A 149 -24.84 6.68 2.48
CA THR A 149 -23.61 7.47 2.54
C THR A 149 -23.68 8.65 1.58
N LYS A 150 -22.81 9.63 1.82
CA LYS A 150 -22.63 10.78 0.93
C LYS A 150 -21.14 10.99 0.66
N PRO A 151 -20.77 11.62 -0.46
CA PRO A 151 -19.38 11.96 -0.69
C PRO A 151 -18.92 13.10 0.22
N ALA A 152 -17.68 13.04 0.66
CA ALA A 152 -17.02 14.10 1.39
C ALA A 152 -15.60 14.25 0.86
N THR A 153 -15.14 15.49 0.74
CA THR A 153 -13.75 15.80 0.40
C THR A 153 -12.98 16.08 1.69
N VAL A 154 -11.84 15.47 1.84
CA VAL A 154 -10.95 15.66 2.99
C VAL A 154 -9.81 16.61 2.66
N GLU A 155 -9.06 17.03 3.68
CA GLU A 155 -8.02 18.07 3.57
C GLU A 155 -6.91 17.78 2.55
N THR A 156 -6.69 16.50 2.19
CA THR A 156 -5.74 16.11 1.14
C THR A 156 -6.31 16.24 -0.28
N GLY A 157 -7.59 16.58 -0.42
CA GLY A 157 -8.29 16.64 -1.69
C GLY A 157 -8.94 15.32 -2.12
N ALA A 158 -8.75 14.25 -1.37
CA ALA A 158 -9.35 12.95 -1.67
C ALA A 158 -10.84 12.93 -1.31
N GLU A 159 -11.60 12.13 -2.05
CA GLU A 159 -13.03 11.91 -1.79
C GLU A 159 -13.25 10.59 -1.05
N VAL A 160 -14.10 10.62 -0.04
CA VAL A 160 -14.47 9.47 0.79
C VAL A 160 -15.97 9.43 0.97
N LYS A 161 -16.55 8.24 1.00
CA LYS A 161 -17.97 8.07 1.35
C LYS A 161 -18.12 8.04 2.87
N VAL A 162 -18.96 8.92 3.38
CA VAL A 162 -19.19 9.09 4.83
C VAL A 162 -20.67 8.98 5.17
N PRO A 163 -21.01 8.64 6.43
CA PRO A 163 -22.39 8.72 6.88
C PRO A 163 -23.00 10.11 6.74
N LEU A 164 -24.32 10.20 6.64
CA LEU A 164 -25.02 11.47 6.42
C LEU A 164 -24.80 12.51 7.52
N PHE A 165 -24.47 12.07 8.75
CA PHE A 165 -24.27 12.96 9.89
C PHE A 165 -22.91 13.67 9.91
N ILE A 166 -22.01 13.32 9.02
CA ILE A 166 -20.69 13.97 8.93
C ILE A 166 -20.83 15.36 8.30
N ASN A 167 -20.20 16.35 8.91
CA ASN A 167 -20.20 17.74 8.47
C ASN A 167 -18.81 18.24 8.14
N GLU A 168 -18.73 19.37 7.43
CA GLU A 168 -17.47 20.08 7.25
C GLU A 168 -16.84 20.42 8.60
N GLY A 169 -15.53 20.25 8.71
CA GLY A 169 -14.79 20.47 9.95
C GLY A 169 -14.68 19.22 10.84
N ASP A 170 -15.45 18.18 10.56
CA ASP A 170 -15.34 16.92 11.31
C ASP A 170 -14.03 16.22 10.96
N LYS A 171 -13.37 15.71 11.97
CA LYS A 171 -12.17 14.88 11.80
C LYS A 171 -12.58 13.42 11.77
N ILE A 172 -12.19 12.73 10.71
CA ILE A 172 -12.57 11.34 10.46
C ILE A 172 -11.35 10.44 10.32
N GLN A 173 -11.50 9.20 10.74
CA GLN A 173 -10.49 8.17 10.51
C GLN A 173 -10.81 7.38 9.24
N ILE A 174 -9.78 7.18 8.42
CA ILE A 174 -9.89 6.51 7.13
C ILE A 174 -8.89 5.35 7.09
N ASP A 175 -9.32 4.20 6.58
CA ASP A 175 -8.43 3.11 6.21
C ASP A 175 -7.86 3.40 4.81
N THR A 176 -6.57 3.68 4.74
CA THR A 176 -5.90 4.04 3.47
C THR A 176 -5.83 2.89 2.48
N ARG A 177 -5.93 1.64 2.96
CA ARG A 177 -5.88 0.44 2.11
C ARG A 177 -7.15 0.28 1.28
N THR A 178 -8.29 0.69 1.80
CA THR A 178 -9.61 0.54 1.18
C THR A 178 -10.24 1.88 0.80
N GLY A 179 -9.81 2.97 1.40
CA GLY A 179 -10.42 4.29 1.27
C GLY A 179 -11.70 4.46 2.07
N GLU A 180 -11.97 3.57 3.01
CA GLU A 180 -13.22 3.55 3.77
C GLU A 180 -13.16 4.40 5.04
N TYR A 181 -14.28 5.07 5.32
CA TYR A 181 -14.52 5.75 6.59
C TYR A 181 -14.65 4.71 7.71
N LEU A 182 -13.96 4.93 8.82
CA LEU A 182 -13.99 4.04 9.99
C LEU A 182 -14.74 4.64 11.18
N GLY A 183 -14.74 5.95 11.32
CA GLY A 183 -15.38 6.63 12.43
C GLY A 183 -14.93 8.08 12.56
N ARG A 184 -15.54 8.80 13.49
CA ARG A 184 -15.05 10.11 13.89
C ARG A 184 -13.79 9.95 14.72
N SER A 185 -12.79 10.77 14.44
CA SER A 185 -11.59 10.89 15.28
C SER A 185 -11.81 11.92 16.38
N LYS A 186 -11.20 11.69 17.53
CA LYS A 186 -11.26 12.63 18.66
C LYS A 186 -10.24 13.77 18.51
#